data_7789e8276f51fe867d1d30eebacc7d78
#
_entry.id   7789e8276f51fe867d1d30eebacc7d78
#
_cell.length_a   1.000
_cell.length_b   1.000
_cell.length_c   1.000
_cell.angle_alpha   90.00
_cell.angle_beta   90.00
_cell.angle_gamma   90.00
#
_symmetry.space_group_name_H-M   'P 1'
#
loop_
_entity.id
_entity.type
_entity.pdbx_description
1 polymer ?
#
loop_
_entity_poly.entity_id
_entity_poly.type
_entity_poly.pdbx_seq_one_letter_code
_entity_poly.pdbx_strand_id
1 'polypeptide(L)'
;MQMYRVRSGAWGRLFQTFSNRALIRLGSSFLALPLLVGAASAEPRAKPFDAWPEPQIRSTMTVDEAKAIVAQRTKAQAEWIGPTSGPKASTDQLTVVYVSGDQSYVSFVNWGRGVEEAAKSLGWKAVILNGKGTVTGTLQAMQQAVASKPAAIITSADASALQEPIRQAVDQNIPVIGIHATAFPGPDPKTNLFANITSSPAEIGETQAAYVIAQSDGKAKLYHFLDSSFAIARFKAKAATDPIKNCKGCTFGDMVNIPIADQTRRIPSIVSGILANESGEWWGTTCCDNFYPYVASALRASGVAPDKVRLVGSDGPPSAYDMIRKGEYEVATVPEPSTLFGYQAVDAVVRALAGEEPAKFVQPAYLVTQQNANAEGGDKNEFIPSNNFACHYQNIWKGTNNACSASN
;
A
#
# COMPACT_ATOMS: atom_id res chain seq x y z
N MET A 1 30.59 -9.48 56.41
CA MET A 1 31.34 -10.68 56.78
C MET A 1 31.34 -11.57 55.54
N GLN A 2 32.31 -11.80 54.77
CA GLN A 2 33.74 -11.76 54.79
C GLN A 2 34.26 -11.34 53.42
N MET A 3 35.20 -10.44 53.41
CA MET A 3 36.13 -10.14 52.33
C MET A 3 37.05 -11.33 52.04
N TYR A 4 37.46 -11.49 50.79
CA TYR A 4 38.84 -11.87 50.50
C TYR A 4 39.39 -11.13 49.28
N ARG A 5 40.58 -10.59 49.51
CA ARG A 5 41.41 -9.71 48.69
C ARG A 5 42.60 -10.48 48.09
N VAL A 6 43.04 -10.02 46.89
CA VAL A 6 44.46 -9.83 46.49
C VAL A 6 45.20 -11.04 45.89
N ARG A 7 45.73 -10.92 44.67
CA ARG A 7 47.11 -10.48 44.41
C ARG A 7 47.46 -10.36 42.94
N SER A 8 48.16 -9.28 42.70
CA SER A 8 48.94 -8.85 41.54
C SER A 8 50.15 -9.73 41.24
N GLY A 9 50.62 -9.74 39.97
CA GLY A 9 51.94 -10.21 39.58
C GLY A 9 52.34 -9.67 38.21
N ALA A 10 53.22 -8.69 38.19
CA ALA A 10 53.94 -8.14 37.05
C ALA A 10 55.21 -8.92 36.75
N TRP A 11 55.75 -8.71 35.54
CA TRP A 11 57.13 -8.88 35.03
C TRP A 11 57.00 -9.39 33.58
N GLY A 12 57.72 -8.90 32.53
CA GLY A 12 58.86 -8.03 32.42
C GLY A 12 59.19 -7.94 30.90
N ARG A 13 59.84 -6.87 30.55
CA ARG A 13 60.28 -6.51 29.19
C ARG A 13 61.42 -7.44 28.70
N LEU A 14 61.51 -7.60 27.38
CA LEU A 14 62.83 -7.70 26.72
C LEU A 14 62.76 -7.16 25.28
N PHE A 15 63.56 -6.10 25.07
CA PHE A 15 63.98 -5.55 23.80
C PHE A 15 64.99 -6.45 23.15
N GLN A 16 64.99 -6.65 21.85
CA GLN A 16 66.22 -6.81 21.08
C GLN A 16 66.01 -6.32 19.61
N THR A 17 66.77 -5.31 19.32
CA THR A 17 67.08 -4.77 17.99
C THR A 17 68.11 -5.66 17.30
N PHE A 18 67.94 -5.91 16.01
CA PHE A 18 69.04 -6.11 15.08
C PHE A 18 68.80 -5.48 13.72
N SER A 19 69.71 -4.58 13.38
CA SER A 19 69.95 -3.98 12.07
C SER A 19 70.70 -4.97 11.20
N ASN A 20 70.43 -5.09 9.90
CA ASN A 20 71.43 -4.95 8.87
C ASN A 20 70.89 -4.86 7.45
N ARG A 21 71.52 -4.00 6.68
CA ARG A 21 71.37 -3.60 5.30
C ARG A 21 71.76 -4.74 4.35
N ALA A 22 71.02 -4.89 3.24
CA ALA A 22 71.60 -5.30 1.95
C ALA A 22 70.81 -4.68 0.82
N LEU A 23 71.46 -3.82 0.04
CA LEU A 23 71.05 -3.32 -1.28
C LEU A 23 71.29 -4.42 -2.32
N ILE A 24 70.33 -4.72 -3.17
CA ILE A 24 70.55 -5.23 -4.53
C ILE A 24 69.54 -4.65 -5.51
N ARG A 25 70.03 -4.39 -6.70
CA ARG A 25 69.56 -3.56 -7.82
C ARG A 25 68.41 -4.16 -8.63
N LEU A 26 67.53 -3.28 -9.08
CA LEU A 26 66.97 -3.08 -10.42
C LEU A 26 66.64 -4.32 -11.30
N GLY A 27 65.37 -4.50 -11.53
CA GLY A 27 64.80 -5.20 -12.68
C GLY A 27 63.43 -4.61 -12.97
N SER A 28 63.33 -3.66 -13.89
CA SER A 28 62.05 -3.08 -14.34
C SER A 28 61.36 -4.09 -15.26
N SER A 29 60.33 -4.75 -14.74
CA SER A 29 59.37 -5.46 -15.57
C SER A 29 57.99 -4.82 -15.32
N PHE A 30 57.57 -4.00 -16.26
CA PHE A 30 56.18 -3.53 -16.35
C PHE A 30 55.27 -4.72 -16.67
N LEU A 31 54.71 -5.35 -15.65
CA LEU A 31 53.56 -6.20 -15.80
C LEU A 31 52.33 -5.27 -15.77
N ALA A 32 51.73 -5.04 -16.91
CA ALA A 32 50.39 -4.46 -17.01
C ALA A 32 49.41 -5.42 -16.32
N LEU A 33 49.01 -5.11 -15.10
CA LEU A 33 47.82 -5.72 -14.49
C LEU A 33 46.60 -5.26 -15.25
N PRO A 34 45.76 -6.18 -15.80
CA PRO A 34 44.44 -5.77 -16.25
C PRO A 34 43.66 -5.24 -15.05
N LEU A 35 43.26 -3.98 -15.09
CA LEU A 35 42.20 -3.44 -14.24
C LEU A 35 40.92 -4.23 -14.54
N LEU A 36 40.70 -5.31 -13.81
CA LEU A 36 39.36 -5.85 -13.60
C LEU A 36 38.57 -4.77 -12.87
N VAL A 37 37.90 -3.93 -13.65
CA VAL A 37 36.76 -3.16 -13.13
C VAL A 37 35.70 -4.21 -12.81
N GLY A 38 35.80 -4.79 -11.62
CA GLY A 38 34.72 -5.55 -11.04
C GLY A 38 33.54 -4.59 -10.92
N ALA A 39 32.46 -4.86 -11.65
CA ALA A 39 31.19 -4.26 -11.32
C ALA A 39 30.94 -4.60 -9.83
N ALA A 40 31.12 -3.63 -8.96
CA ALA A 40 30.72 -3.75 -7.56
C ALA A 40 29.22 -4.04 -7.60
N SER A 41 28.83 -5.27 -7.30
CA SER A 41 27.42 -5.56 -7.01
C SER A 41 27.03 -4.66 -5.84
N ALA A 42 26.05 -3.81 -6.06
CA ALA A 42 25.53 -2.97 -5.00
C ALA A 42 25.11 -3.87 -3.82
N GLU A 43 25.46 -3.46 -2.59
CA GLU A 43 25.03 -4.21 -1.41
C GLU A 43 23.53 -4.04 -1.19
N PRO A 44 22.83 -5.07 -0.72
CA PRO A 44 21.43 -4.98 -0.36
C PRO A 44 21.15 -3.79 0.57
N ARG A 45 20.07 -3.05 0.33
CA ARG A 45 19.71 -1.89 1.13
C ARG A 45 18.38 -2.11 1.85
N ALA A 46 18.45 -2.32 3.15
CA ALA A 46 17.26 -2.41 4.00
C ALA A 46 16.72 -1.04 4.42
N LYS A 47 17.59 -0.03 4.56
CA LYS A 47 17.19 1.32 4.99
C LYS A 47 16.43 2.07 3.90
N PRO A 48 15.35 2.80 4.24
CA PRO A 48 14.59 3.59 3.28
C PRO A 48 15.38 4.77 2.70
N PHE A 49 14.95 5.22 1.54
CA PHE A 49 15.31 6.49 0.93
C PHE A 49 14.50 7.64 1.54
N ASP A 50 14.71 8.88 1.07
CA ASP A 50 13.90 10.01 1.48
C ASP A 50 12.44 9.82 1.03
N ALA A 51 11.51 10.28 1.87
CA ALA A 51 10.09 10.21 1.56
C ALA A 51 9.75 11.00 0.28
N TRP A 52 8.80 10.48 -0.49
CA TRP A 52 8.24 11.24 -1.61
C TRP A 52 7.39 12.41 -1.10
N PRO A 53 7.16 13.45 -1.92
CA PRO A 53 6.26 14.54 -1.56
C PRO A 53 4.86 14.03 -1.22
N GLU A 54 4.26 14.58 -0.16
CA GLU A 54 2.88 14.26 0.20
C GLU A 54 1.92 14.67 -0.92
N PRO A 55 0.91 13.83 -1.24
CA PRO A 55 -0.11 14.18 -2.22
C PRO A 55 -0.87 15.45 -1.83
N GLN A 56 -1.12 16.33 -2.80
CA GLN A 56 -1.88 17.54 -2.56
C GLN A 56 -3.39 17.27 -2.57
N ILE A 57 -4.11 17.83 -1.61
CA ILE A 57 -5.57 17.76 -1.56
C ILE A 57 -6.16 18.93 -2.34
N ARG A 58 -7.04 18.61 -3.30
CA ARG A 58 -7.91 19.61 -3.93
C ARG A 58 -8.99 20.01 -2.94
N SER A 59 -9.03 21.26 -2.54
CA SER A 59 -10.01 21.74 -1.55
C SER A 59 -11.29 22.32 -2.18
N THR A 60 -11.28 22.63 -3.47
CA THR A 60 -12.45 23.20 -4.22
C THR A 60 -12.60 22.51 -5.54
N MET A 61 -13.84 22.39 -6.00
CA MET A 61 -14.16 21.75 -7.27
C MET A 61 -15.49 22.32 -7.82
N THR A 62 -15.49 22.74 -9.06
CA THR A 62 -16.73 23.07 -9.79
C THR A 62 -17.42 21.81 -10.32
N VAL A 63 -18.69 21.92 -10.70
CA VAL A 63 -19.43 20.79 -11.29
C VAL A 63 -18.79 20.32 -12.60
N ASP A 64 -18.27 21.25 -13.42
CA ASP A 64 -17.65 20.88 -14.70
C ASP A 64 -16.29 20.20 -14.49
N GLU A 65 -15.48 20.66 -13.55
CA GLU A 65 -14.26 19.94 -13.15
C GLU A 65 -14.58 18.56 -12.60
N ALA A 66 -15.62 18.43 -11.78
CA ALA A 66 -16.07 17.16 -11.24
C ALA A 66 -16.47 16.18 -12.36
N LYS A 67 -17.27 16.64 -13.35
CA LYS A 67 -17.65 15.86 -14.53
C LYS A 67 -16.42 15.43 -15.35
N ALA A 68 -15.44 16.31 -15.52
CA ALA A 68 -14.19 16.01 -16.23
C ALA A 68 -13.37 14.93 -15.51
N ILE A 69 -13.24 15.00 -14.17
CA ILE A 69 -12.56 14.00 -13.35
C ILE A 69 -13.28 12.65 -13.48
N VAL A 70 -14.60 12.60 -13.32
CA VAL A 70 -15.39 11.37 -13.48
C VAL A 70 -15.16 10.75 -14.86
N ALA A 71 -15.24 11.56 -15.93
CA ALA A 71 -15.00 11.09 -17.29
C ALA A 71 -13.58 10.57 -17.53
N GLN A 72 -12.58 11.10 -16.83
CA GLN A 72 -11.22 10.61 -16.87
C GLN A 72 -11.06 9.30 -16.09
N ARG A 73 -11.57 9.24 -14.86
CA ARG A 73 -11.39 8.11 -13.92
C ARG A 73 -12.20 6.86 -14.30
N THR A 74 -13.20 6.98 -15.18
CA THR A 74 -13.97 5.84 -15.72
C THR A 74 -13.37 5.23 -16.98
N LYS A 75 -12.29 5.81 -17.54
CA LYS A 75 -11.61 5.26 -18.72
C LYS A 75 -10.78 4.03 -18.36
N ALA A 76 -10.77 3.05 -19.27
CA ALA A 76 -9.89 1.88 -19.16
C ALA A 76 -8.41 2.27 -18.98
N GLN A 77 -7.71 1.53 -18.16
CA GLN A 77 -6.30 1.77 -17.84
C GLN A 77 -5.39 0.78 -18.59
N ALA A 78 -5.53 0.73 -19.91
CA ALA A 78 -4.83 -0.21 -20.79
C ALA A 78 -3.37 0.17 -21.07
N GLU A 79 -2.99 1.43 -20.86
CA GLU A 79 -1.63 1.90 -21.05
C GLU A 79 -0.78 1.63 -19.81
N TRP A 80 0.42 1.04 -20.03
CA TRP A 80 1.39 0.89 -18.96
C TRP A 80 2.17 2.19 -18.76
N ILE A 81 2.02 2.77 -17.57
CA ILE A 81 2.72 3.98 -17.13
C ILE A 81 3.66 3.73 -15.94
N GLY A 82 3.81 2.46 -15.57
CA GLY A 82 4.71 2.03 -14.50
C GLY A 82 6.18 1.94 -14.95
N PRO A 83 7.06 1.34 -14.12
CA PRO A 83 8.48 1.25 -14.43
C PRO A 83 8.73 0.44 -15.71
N THR A 84 9.66 0.93 -16.54
CA THR A 84 10.11 0.26 -17.78
C THR A 84 11.51 -0.32 -17.66
N SER A 85 12.19 -0.08 -16.53
CA SER A 85 13.53 -0.56 -16.23
C SER A 85 13.69 -0.80 -14.72
N GLY A 86 14.68 -1.61 -14.38
CA GLY A 86 15.02 -1.93 -13.00
C GLY A 86 16.01 -3.08 -12.91
N PRO A 87 16.41 -3.48 -11.72
CA PRO A 87 17.34 -4.58 -11.52
C PRO A 87 16.70 -5.92 -11.87
N LYS A 88 17.53 -6.86 -12.30
CA LYS A 88 17.10 -8.25 -12.43
C LYS A 88 16.90 -8.86 -11.05
N ALA A 89 15.88 -9.68 -10.93
CA ALA A 89 15.66 -10.43 -9.71
C ALA A 89 16.74 -11.51 -9.53
N SER A 90 17.05 -11.83 -8.26
CA SER A 90 17.91 -12.97 -7.96
C SER A 90 17.32 -14.27 -8.51
N THR A 91 18.18 -15.12 -9.04
CA THR A 91 17.83 -16.48 -9.48
C THR A 91 17.79 -17.49 -8.34
N ASP A 92 18.19 -17.08 -7.12
CA ASP A 92 18.12 -17.90 -5.93
C ASP A 92 16.66 -18.11 -5.50
N GLN A 93 16.39 -19.24 -4.85
CA GLN A 93 15.07 -19.52 -4.28
C GLN A 93 14.88 -18.76 -2.98
N LEU A 94 14.58 -17.49 -3.07
CA LEU A 94 14.38 -16.63 -1.91
C LEU A 94 13.03 -16.90 -1.23
N THR A 95 12.97 -16.58 0.07
CA THR A 95 11.72 -16.55 0.83
C THR A 95 11.40 -15.11 1.19
N VAL A 96 10.21 -14.64 0.84
CA VAL A 96 9.60 -13.40 1.34
C VAL A 96 8.49 -13.73 2.32
N VAL A 97 8.34 -12.93 3.38
CA VAL A 97 7.26 -13.12 4.35
C VAL A 97 6.26 -11.99 4.23
N TYR A 98 4.98 -12.30 4.03
CA TYR A 98 3.90 -11.35 4.10
C TYR A 98 3.22 -11.41 5.46
N VAL A 99 3.37 -10.34 6.25
CA VAL A 99 2.67 -10.16 7.53
C VAL A 99 1.37 -9.44 7.27
N SER A 100 0.29 -10.18 7.20
CA SER A 100 -1.06 -9.66 7.01
C SER A 100 -1.60 -9.04 8.29
N GLY A 101 -2.25 -7.90 8.20
CA GLY A 101 -2.97 -7.32 9.34
C GLY A 101 -4.08 -8.23 9.84
N ASP A 102 -4.90 -8.78 8.93
CA ASP A 102 -6.01 -9.69 9.24
C ASP A 102 -6.42 -10.53 8.02
N GLN A 103 -6.31 -11.85 8.11
CA GLN A 103 -6.73 -12.76 7.03
C GLN A 103 -8.26 -12.96 6.95
N SER A 104 -9.04 -12.35 7.82
CA SER A 104 -10.51 -12.28 7.66
C SER A 104 -10.95 -11.10 6.78
N TYR A 105 -10.05 -10.15 6.47
CA TYR A 105 -10.34 -8.99 5.65
C TYR A 105 -9.90 -9.23 4.20
N VAL A 106 -10.86 -9.13 3.28
CA VAL A 106 -10.67 -9.54 1.86
C VAL A 106 -9.52 -8.81 1.16
N SER A 107 -9.33 -7.51 1.43
CA SER A 107 -8.24 -6.75 0.81
C SER A 107 -6.86 -7.29 1.22
N PHE A 108 -6.67 -7.64 2.50
CA PHE A 108 -5.41 -8.21 2.99
C PHE A 108 -5.13 -9.59 2.39
N VAL A 109 -6.18 -10.40 2.17
CA VAL A 109 -6.07 -11.70 1.48
C VAL A 109 -5.65 -11.48 0.03
N ASN A 110 -6.29 -10.55 -0.67
CA ASN A 110 -6.01 -10.27 -2.08
C ASN A 110 -4.59 -9.69 -2.29
N TRP A 111 -4.11 -8.82 -1.38
CA TRP A 111 -2.72 -8.34 -1.43
C TRP A 111 -1.72 -9.48 -1.24
N GLY A 112 -1.97 -10.38 -0.25
CA GLY A 112 -1.16 -11.59 -0.04
C GLY A 112 -1.13 -12.48 -1.26
N ARG A 113 -2.28 -12.71 -1.92
CA ARG A 113 -2.37 -13.46 -3.18
C ARG A 113 -1.52 -12.82 -4.28
N GLY A 114 -1.57 -11.49 -4.44
CA GLY A 114 -0.74 -10.78 -5.40
C GLY A 114 0.76 -10.92 -5.10
N VAL A 115 1.15 -10.90 -3.83
CA VAL A 115 2.54 -11.17 -3.41
C VAL A 115 2.96 -12.60 -3.74
N GLU A 116 2.10 -13.59 -3.47
CA GLU A 116 2.37 -15.00 -3.79
C GLU A 116 2.52 -15.21 -5.30
N GLU A 117 1.65 -14.63 -6.11
CA GLU A 117 1.68 -14.72 -7.58
C GLU A 117 2.98 -14.11 -8.13
N ALA A 118 3.32 -12.90 -7.70
CA ALA A 118 4.53 -12.20 -8.12
C ALA A 118 5.80 -12.96 -7.70
N ALA A 119 5.91 -13.39 -6.44
CA ALA A 119 7.04 -14.16 -5.93
C ALA A 119 7.20 -15.50 -6.69
N LYS A 120 6.09 -16.22 -6.92
CA LYS A 120 6.08 -17.47 -7.68
C LYS A 120 6.61 -17.29 -9.11
N SER A 121 6.32 -16.17 -9.77
CA SER A 121 6.81 -15.89 -11.13
C SER A 121 8.34 -15.76 -11.22
N LEU A 122 9.00 -15.53 -10.06
CA LEU A 122 10.45 -15.48 -9.86
C LEU A 122 11.03 -16.79 -9.32
N GLY A 123 10.20 -17.81 -9.05
CA GLY A 123 10.64 -19.03 -8.38
C GLY A 123 10.88 -18.83 -6.87
N TRP A 124 10.41 -17.72 -6.31
CA TRP A 124 10.51 -17.43 -4.88
C TRP A 124 9.34 -18.01 -4.10
N LYS A 125 9.53 -18.17 -2.79
CA LYS A 125 8.48 -18.60 -1.87
C LYS A 125 7.92 -17.40 -1.12
N ALA A 126 6.59 -17.24 -1.09
CA ALA A 126 5.92 -16.36 -0.16
C ALA A 126 5.38 -17.18 1.03
N VAL A 127 5.51 -16.62 2.25
CA VAL A 127 4.96 -17.18 3.49
C VAL A 127 4.04 -16.15 4.11
N ILE A 128 2.78 -16.50 4.33
CA ILE A 128 1.79 -15.59 4.93
C ILE A 128 1.69 -15.84 6.42
N LEU A 129 1.84 -14.78 7.23
CA LEU A 129 1.61 -14.77 8.67
C LEU A 129 0.42 -13.87 8.99
N ASN A 130 -0.53 -14.38 9.79
CA ASN A 130 -1.77 -13.68 10.12
C ASN A 130 -1.68 -12.91 11.44
N GLY A 131 -1.85 -11.59 11.40
CA GLY A 131 -1.93 -10.71 12.56
C GLY A 131 -3.25 -10.74 13.32
N LYS A 132 -4.27 -11.46 12.79
CA LYS A 132 -5.58 -11.70 13.44
C LYS A 132 -6.35 -10.42 13.82
N GLY A 133 -6.13 -9.31 13.11
CA GLY A 133 -6.82 -8.04 13.34
C GLY A 133 -6.50 -7.36 14.69
N THR A 134 -5.42 -7.76 15.36
CA THR A 134 -5.02 -7.19 16.64
C THR A 134 -3.58 -6.71 16.65
N VAL A 135 -3.29 -5.65 17.40
CA VAL A 135 -1.91 -5.13 17.57
C VAL A 135 -0.99 -6.22 18.11
N THR A 136 -1.42 -6.97 19.11
CA THR A 136 -0.64 -8.07 19.69
C THR A 136 -0.35 -9.17 18.66
N GLY A 137 -1.35 -9.55 17.87
CA GLY A 137 -1.20 -10.59 16.84
C GLY A 137 -0.27 -10.15 15.72
N THR A 138 -0.37 -8.90 15.27
CA THR A 138 0.55 -8.36 14.24
C THR A 138 1.97 -8.22 14.75
N LEU A 139 2.17 -7.80 16.01
CA LEU A 139 3.49 -7.78 16.65
C LEU A 139 4.11 -9.18 16.71
N GLN A 140 3.35 -10.20 17.13
CA GLN A 140 3.82 -11.59 17.17
C GLN A 140 4.19 -12.11 15.77
N ALA A 141 3.33 -11.87 14.77
CA ALA A 141 3.57 -12.25 13.39
C ALA A 141 4.83 -11.56 12.83
N MET A 142 5.02 -10.27 13.11
CA MET A 142 6.20 -9.53 12.67
C MET A 142 7.48 -10.02 13.35
N GLN A 143 7.45 -10.31 14.67
CA GLN A 143 8.57 -10.91 15.37
C GLN A 143 8.95 -12.29 14.81
N GLN A 144 7.94 -13.12 14.49
CA GLN A 144 8.14 -14.42 13.83
C GLN A 144 8.77 -14.24 12.44
N ALA A 145 8.33 -13.25 11.67
CA ALA A 145 8.90 -12.91 10.36
C ALA A 145 10.40 -12.56 10.50
N VAL A 146 10.75 -11.65 11.40
CA VAL A 146 12.14 -11.25 11.64
C VAL A 146 13.01 -12.45 12.07
N ALA A 147 12.49 -13.27 12.99
CA ALA A 147 13.21 -14.45 13.47
C ALA A 147 13.49 -15.50 12.39
N SER A 148 12.65 -15.57 11.34
CA SER A 148 12.84 -16.50 10.22
C SER A 148 13.89 -16.04 9.22
N LYS A 149 14.44 -14.82 9.36
CA LYS A 149 15.48 -14.22 8.50
C LYS A 149 15.18 -14.36 7.00
N PRO A 150 14.01 -13.87 6.52
CA PRO A 150 13.68 -13.93 5.11
C PRO A 150 14.51 -12.94 4.29
N ALA A 151 14.48 -13.05 2.97
CA ALA A 151 15.09 -12.05 2.07
C ALA A 151 14.44 -10.66 2.22
N ALA A 152 13.13 -10.60 2.51
CA ALA A 152 12.38 -9.38 2.80
C ALA A 152 11.10 -9.68 3.58
N ILE A 153 10.57 -8.67 4.25
CA ILE A 153 9.24 -8.71 4.88
C ILE A 153 8.34 -7.70 4.16
N ILE A 154 7.14 -8.14 3.81
CA ILE A 154 6.06 -7.29 3.30
C ILE A 154 4.99 -7.25 4.40
N THR A 155 4.44 -6.09 4.74
CA THR A 155 3.39 -6.00 5.77
C THR A 155 2.23 -5.12 5.35
N SER A 156 1.00 -5.53 5.70
CA SER A 156 -0.20 -4.70 5.57
C SER A 156 -0.74 -4.22 6.93
N ALA A 157 0.02 -4.41 7.99
CA ALA A 157 -0.31 -3.85 9.29
C ALA A 157 0.24 -2.42 9.43
N ASP A 158 -0.38 -1.62 10.31
CA ASP A 158 0.05 -0.25 10.58
C ASP A 158 1.51 -0.22 11.07
N ALA A 159 2.39 0.39 10.29
CA ALA A 159 3.82 0.45 10.57
C ALA A 159 4.13 1.27 11.84
N SER A 160 3.26 2.21 12.23
CA SER A 160 3.45 2.99 13.45
C SER A 160 3.36 2.12 14.71
N ALA A 161 2.56 1.06 14.68
CA ALA A 161 2.45 0.08 15.75
C ALA A 161 3.57 -0.98 15.73
N LEU A 162 4.33 -1.07 14.63
CA LEU A 162 5.35 -2.09 14.38
C LEU A 162 6.78 -1.53 14.34
N GLN A 163 7.01 -0.30 14.80
CA GLN A 163 8.30 0.39 14.65
C GLN A 163 9.50 -0.43 15.17
N GLU A 164 9.36 -1.03 16.35
CA GLU A 164 10.48 -1.80 16.95
C GLU A 164 10.84 -3.06 16.15
N PRO A 165 9.90 -3.96 15.80
CA PRO A 165 10.27 -5.12 14.98
C PRO A 165 10.66 -4.74 13.54
N ILE A 166 10.15 -3.64 12.97
CA ILE A 166 10.61 -3.12 11.67
C ILE A 166 12.08 -2.69 11.80
N ARG A 167 12.45 -1.92 12.83
CA ARG A 167 13.82 -1.53 13.08
C ARG A 167 14.74 -2.75 13.24
N GLN A 168 14.32 -3.76 14.01
CA GLN A 168 15.06 -5.00 14.17
C GLN A 168 15.31 -5.75 12.85
N ALA A 169 14.33 -5.74 11.92
CA ALA A 169 14.51 -6.29 10.59
C ALA A 169 15.57 -5.51 9.79
N VAL A 170 15.44 -4.17 9.77
CA VAL A 170 16.36 -3.29 9.05
C VAL A 170 17.79 -3.37 9.59
N ASP A 171 17.97 -3.46 10.91
CA ASP A 171 19.28 -3.66 11.56
C ASP A 171 19.94 -5.01 11.19
N GLN A 172 19.13 -6.00 10.74
CA GLN A 172 19.59 -7.28 10.21
C GLN A 172 19.70 -7.29 8.68
N ASN A 173 19.66 -6.13 8.01
CA ASN A 173 19.61 -5.98 6.55
C ASN A 173 18.42 -6.69 5.87
N ILE A 174 17.29 -6.83 6.56
CA ILE A 174 16.04 -7.34 6.00
C ILE A 174 15.17 -6.13 5.63
N PRO A 175 14.97 -5.80 4.34
CA PRO A 175 14.10 -4.70 3.94
C PRO A 175 12.64 -5.00 4.30
N VAL A 176 11.93 -3.97 4.73
CA VAL A 176 10.50 -4.05 5.05
C VAL A 176 9.72 -3.17 4.09
N ILE A 177 8.76 -3.75 3.39
CA ILE A 177 7.87 -3.10 2.45
C ILE A 177 6.46 -3.07 3.05
N GLY A 178 5.81 -1.90 3.03
CA GLY A 178 4.41 -1.76 3.40
C GLY A 178 3.46 -1.94 2.20
N ILE A 179 2.27 -2.49 2.45
CA ILE A 179 1.10 -2.33 1.60
C ILE A 179 0.03 -1.67 2.48
N HIS A 180 -0.30 -0.40 2.24
CA HIS A 180 -1.18 0.40 3.11
C HIS A 180 -0.71 0.52 4.57
N ALA A 181 0.58 0.26 4.84
CA ALA A 181 1.13 0.29 6.19
C ALA A 181 1.35 1.71 6.74
N THR A 182 1.39 2.72 5.86
CA THR A 182 1.39 4.16 6.19
C THR A 182 0.46 4.93 5.26
N ALA A 183 0.29 6.24 5.48
CA ALA A 183 -0.68 7.05 4.74
C ALA A 183 -0.30 7.30 3.27
N PHE A 184 0.99 7.34 2.94
CA PHE A 184 1.45 7.81 1.64
C PHE A 184 2.30 6.77 0.91
N PRO A 185 2.32 6.79 -0.44
CA PRO A 185 3.17 5.90 -1.22
C PRO A 185 4.65 6.31 -1.13
N GLY A 186 5.53 5.33 -1.33
CA GLY A 186 6.98 5.53 -1.40
C GLY A 186 7.72 5.19 -0.11
N PRO A 187 9.01 5.57 -0.01
CA PRO A 187 9.81 5.35 1.19
C PRO A 187 9.24 6.07 2.40
N ASP A 188 9.31 5.44 3.57
CA ASP A 188 8.92 6.08 4.83
C ASP A 188 10.04 5.94 5.87
N PRO A 189 10.97 6.92 5.93
CA PRO A 189 12.06 6.88 6.90
C PRO A 189 11.61 7.01 8.36
N LYS A 190 10.41 7.51 8.63
CA LYS A 190 9.87 7.62 10.00
C LYS A 190 9.55 6.26 10.60
N THR A 191 9.07 5.33 9.78
CA THR A 191 8.72 3.95 10.17
C THR A 191 9.74 2.92 9.71
N ASN A 192 10.82 3.35 9.04
CA ASN A 192 11.85 2.51 8.43
C ASN A 192 11.31 1.57 7.34
N LEU A 193 10.21 1.92 6.67
CA LEU A 193 9.76 1.17 5.48
C LEU A 193 10.62 1.55 4.28
N PHE A 194 11.17 0.55 3.59
CA PHE A 194 11.87 0.75 2.33
C PHE A 194 10.96 1.39 1.27
N ALA A 195 9.73 0.93 1.20
CA ALA A 195 8.63 1.52 0.43
C ALA A 195 7.29 1.17 1.07
N ASN A 196 6.30 2.04 0.93
CA ASN A 196 4.88 1.76 1.17
C ASN A 196 4.15 1.77 -0.16
N ILE A 197 3.54 0.66 -0.50
CA ILE A 197 2.73 0.49 -1.71
C ILE A 197 1.28 0.83 -1.37
N THR A 198 0.75 1.82 -2.03
CA THR A 198 -0.64 2.28 -1.83
C THR A 198 -1.08 3.15 -2.98
N SER A 199 -2.38 3.28 -3.22
CA SER A 199 -2.94 4.31 -4.09
C SER A 199 -2.74 5.69 -3.48
N SER A 200 -2.88 6.74 -4.28
CA SER A 200 -2.89 8.11 -3.77
C SER A 200 -4.17 8.36 -2.95
N PRO A 201 -4.09 8.56 -1.63
CA PRO A 201 -5.29 8.83 -0.82
C PRO A 201 -5.96 10.15 -1.20
N ALA A 202 -5.21 11.10 -1.79
CA ALA A 202 -5.75 12.33 -2.34
C ALA A 202 -6.63 12.06 -3.57
N GLU A 203 -6.13 11.25 -4.52
CA GLU A 203 -6.89 10.92 -5.74
C GLU A 203 -8.15 10.11 -5.44
N ILE A 204 -8.09 9.18 -4.46
CA ILE A 204 -9.26 8.41 -4.04
C ILE A 204 -10.35 9.35 -3.52
N GLY A 205 -10.03 10.21 -2.55
CA GLY A 205 -11.00 11.14 -1.99
C GLY A 205 -11.48 12.18 -3.00
N GLU A 206 -10.59 12.72 -3.85
CA GLU A 206 -10.95 13.62 -4.96
C GLU A 206 -11.95 12.96 -5.91
N THR A 207 -11.73 11.69 -6.27
CA THR A 207 -12.61 10.95 -7.18
C THR A 207 -13.99 10.73 -6.58
N GLN A 208 -14.06 10.39 -5.28
CA GLN A 208 -15.34 10.30 -4.56
C GLN A 208 -16.08 11.64 -4.55
N ALA A 209 -15.40 12.72 -4.17
CA ALA A 209 -15.97 14.07 -4.16
C ALA A 209 -16.46 14.50 -5.56
N ALA A 210 -15.64 14.23 -6.59
CA ALA A 210 -16.00 14.52 -7.97
C ALA A 210 -17.28 13.79 -8.40
N TYR A 211 -17.39 12.50 -8.10
CA TYR A 211 -18.59 11.74 -8.43
C TYR A 211 -19.83 12.30 -7.73
N VAL A 212 -19.73 12.59 -6.43
CA VAL A 212 -20.83 13.17 -5.65
C VAL A 212 -21.25 14.54 -6.21
N ILE A 213 -20.30 15.44 -6.46
CA ILE A 213 -20.58 16.80 -7.00
C ILE A 213 -21.19 16.72 -8.41
N ALA A 214 -20.61 15.87 -9.27
CA ALA A 214 -21.07 15.72 -10.65
C ALA A 214 -22.51 15.16 -10.73
N GLN A 215 -22.81 14.10 -9.94
CA GLN A 215 -24.11 13.42 -9.99
C GLN A 215 -25.22 14.17 -9.26
N SER A 216 -24.86 15.01 -8.28
CA SER A 216 -25.82 15.87 -7.56
C SER A 216 -26.01 17.26 -8.19
N ASP A 217 -25.30 17.55 -9.28
CA ASP A 217 -25.21 18.89 -9.86
C ASP A 217 -24.85 19.96 -8.82
N GLY A 218 -23.90 19.61 -7.94
CA GLY A 218 -23.41 20.46 -6.85
C GLY A 218 -24.43 20.74 -5.73
N LYS A 219 -25.34 19.80 -5.45
CA LYS A 219 -26.42 19.96 -4.45
C LYS A 219 -26.45 18.83 -3.42
N ALA A 220 -25.35 18.07 -3.29
CA ALA A 220 -25.29 16.93 -2.38
C ALA A 220 -25.38 17.35 -0.92
N LYS A 221 -26.07 16.54 -0.10
CA LYS A 221 -25.86 16.46 1.33
C LYS A 221 -25.02 15.21 1.63
N LEU A 222 -23.84 15.39 2.21
CA LEU A 222 -22.84 14.32 2.35
C LEU A 222 -22.57 13.96 3.81
N TYR A 223 -22.56 12.65 4.09
CA TYR A 223 -21.97 12.02 5.27
C TYR A 223 -20.71 11.24 4.87
N HIS A 224 -19.65 11.30 5.69
CA HIS A 224 -18.44 10.52 5.43
C HIS A 224 -18.19 9.53 6.56
N PHE A 225 -18.05 8.23 6.20
CA PHE A 225 -17.79 7.14 7.14
C PHE A 225 -16.31 6.79 7.15
N LEU A 226 -15.70 6.68 8.33
CA LEU A 226 -14.29 6.32 8.46
C LEU A 226 -13.97 5.63 9.79
N ASP A 227 -12.85 4.93 9.81
CA ASP A 227 -12.14 4.61 11.05
C ASP A 227 -10.95 5.57 11.19
N SER A 228 -11.06 6.52 12.10
CA SER A 228 -10.04 7.56 12.28
C SER A 228 -8.75 7.08 12.97
N SER A 229 -8.66 5.83 13.38
CA SER A 229 -7.42 5.25 13.89
C SER A 229 -6.34 5.13 12.79
N PHE A 230 -6.77 4.94 11.52
CA PHE A 230 -5.86 4.86 10.38
C PHE A 230 -5.53 6.23 9.78
N ALA A 231 -4.23 6.54 9.65
CA ALA A 231 -3.78 7.81 9.08
C ALA A 231 -4.24 8.00 7.62
N ILE A 232 -4.19 6.94 6.80
CA ILE A 232 -4.66 6.95 5.42
C ILE A 232 -6.17 7.26 5.34
N ALA A 233 -7.00 6.72 6.25
CA ALA A 233 -8.43 6.97 6.29
C ALA A 233 -8.74 8.44 6.59
N ARG A 234 -8.01 9.06 7.53
CA ARG A 234 -8.15 10.50 7.81
C ARG A 234 -7.80 11.36 6.60
N PHE A 235 -6.77 10.98 5.84
CA PHE A 235 -6.36 11.72 4.65
C PHE A 235 -7.35 11.54 3.49
N LYS A 236 -7.79 10.30 3.21
CA LYS A 236 -8.89 10.01 2.24
C LYS A 236 -10.14 10.84 2.59
N ALA A 237 -10.52 10.84 3.88
CA ALA A 237 -11.68 11.60 4.37
C ALA A 237 -11.56 13.11 4.10
N LYS A 238 -10.39 13.71 4.38
CA LYS A 238 -10.16 15.12 4.08
C LYS A 238 -10.27 15.41 2.59
N ALA A 239 -9.67 14.58 1.74
CA ALA A 239 -9.72 14.74 0.28
C ALA A 239 -11.14 14.57 -0.28
N ALA A 240 -11.98 13.70 0.32
CA ALA A 240 -13.37 13.50 -0.08
C ALA A 240 -14.30 14.60 0.43
N THR A 241 -14.01 15.23 1.57
CA THR A 241 -14.95 16.16 2.22
C THR A 241 -14.64 17.63 2.00
N ASP A 242 -13.37 18.02 1.84
CA ASP A 242 -13.01 19.43 1.64
C ASP A 242 -13.66 20.04 0.38
N PRO A 243 -13.70 19.37 -0.79
CA PRO A 243 -14.42 19.90 -1.96
C PRO A 243 -15.92 20.06 -1.71
N ILE A 244 -16.53 19.19 -0.93
CA ILE A 244 -17.97 19.25 -0.57
C ILE A 244 -18.24 20.44 0.37
N LYS A 245 -17.39 20.64 1.40
CA LYS A 245 -17.51 21.76 2.33
C LYS A 245 -17.37 23.14 1.65
N ASN A 246 -16.62 23.19 0.57
CA ASN A 246 -16.39 24.41 -0.21
C ASN A 246 -17.29 24.52 -1.47
N CYS A 247 -18.18 23.56 -1.71
CA CYS A 247 -19.17 23.59 -2.78
C CYS A 247 -20.37 24.44 -2.35
N LYS A 248 -20.70 25.49 -3.10
CA LYS A 248 -21.74 26.46 -2.72
C LYS A 248 -23.14 25.88 -2.50
N GLY A 249 -23.49 24.84 -3.26
CA GLY A 249 -24.82 24.21 -3.18
C GLY A 249 -24.85 22.93 -2.35
N CYS A 250 -23.68 22.44 -1.92
CA CYS A 250 -23.57 21.22 -1.14
C CYS A 250 -23.72 21.50 0.37
N THR A 251 -24.07 20.46 1.11
CA THR A 251 -24.11 20.49 2.59
C THR A 251 -23.30 19.31 3.10
N PHE A 252 -22.36 19.60 4.00
CA PHE A 252 -21.67 18.55 4.74
C PHE A 252 -22.47 18.24 6.02
N GLY A 253 -22.94 16.99 6.14
CA GLY A 253 -23.71 16.53 7.28
C GLY A 253 -22.83 16.25 8.48
N ASP A 254 -22.02 15.18 8.40
CA ASP A 254 -21.11 14.81 9.51
C ASP A 254 -19.98 13.87 9.04
N MET A 255 -18.95 13.80 9.88
CA MET A 255 -17.87 12.82 9.83
C MET A 255 -18.20 11.68 10.80
N VAL A 256 -18.61 10.53 10.27
CA VAL A 256 -19.09 9.38 11.05
C VAL A 256 -17.91 8.47 11.37
N ASN A 257 -17.36 8.60 12.58
CA ASN A 257 -16.21 7.80 13.00
C ASN A 257 -16.65 6.47 13.66
N ILE A 258 -16.25 5.36 13.04
CA ILE A 258 -16.62 4.00 13.46
C ILE A 258 -15.37 3.12 13.39
N PRO A 259 -14.85 2.60 14.52
CA PRO A 259 -13.84 1.55 14.46
C PRO A 259 -14.35 0.35 13.65
N ILE A 260 -13.54 -0.18 12.74
CA ILE A 260 -13.92 -1.31 11.88
C ILE A 260 -14.42 -2.49 12.72
N ALA A 261 -13.79 -2.77 13.86
CA ALA A 261 -14.22 -3.82 14.79
C ALA A 261 -15.64 -3.62 15.36
N ASP A 262 -16.15 -2.39 15.38
CA ASP A 262 -17.47 -2.02 15.93
C ASP A 262 -18.57 -1.87 14.87
N GLN A 263 -18.24 -1.98 13.58
CA GLN A 263 -19.13 -1.63 12.47
C GLN A 263 -20.49 -2.36 12.55
N THR A 264 -20.50 -3.66 12.78
CA THR A 264 -21.72 -4.48 12.85
C THR A 264 -22.67 -3.99 13.95
N ARG A 265 -22.11 -3.57 15.09
CA ARG A 265 -22.88 -3.14 16.27
C ARG A 265 -23.36 -1.70 16.15
N ARG A 266 -22.51 -0.80 15.63
CA ARG A 266 -22.76 0.66 15.68
C ARG A 266 -23.49 1.21 14.46
N ILE A 267 -23.27 0.66 13.26
CA ILE A 267 -23.86 1.21 12.02
C ILE A 267 -25.40 1.25 12.07
N PRO A 268 -26.14 0.23 12.54
CA PRO A 268 -27.59 0.31 12.55
C PRO A 268 -28.13 1.51 13.32
N SER A 269 -27.61 1.79 14.52
CA SER A 269 -28.04 2.93 15.33
C SER A 269 -27.61 4.27 14.72
N ILE A 270 -26.45 4.34 14.09
CA ILE A 270 -25.97 5.55 13.40
C ILE A 270 -26.87 5.87 12.19
N VAL A 271 -27.18 4.88 11.37
CA VAL A 271 -28.10 5.06 10.21
C VAL A 271 -29.47 5.50 10.69
N SER A 272 -30.02 4.90 11.75
CA SER A 272 -31.28 5.36 12.35
C SER A 272 -31.20 6.81 12.83
N GLY A 273 -30.07 7.24 13.40
CA GLY A 273 -29.85 8.62 13.83
C GLY A 273 -29.79 9.60 12.65
N ILE A 274 -29.14 9.20 11.53
CA ILE A 274 -29.15 10.01 10.29
C ILE A 274 -30.56 10.13 9.77
N LEU A 275 -31.30 9.02 9.63
CA LEU A 275 -32.66 9.02 9.10
C LEU A 275 -33.66 9.81 9.96
N ALA A 276 -33.46 9.90 11.26
CA ALA A 276 -34.28 10.72 12.16
C ALA A 276 -34.11 12.23 11.89
N ASN A 277 -32.96 12.65 11.37
CA ASN A 277 -32.62 14.05 11.08
C ASN A 277 -32.73 14.41 9.58
N GLU A 278 -32.85 13.39 8.71
CA GLU A 278 -32.84 13.56 7.26
C GLU A 278 -34.13 13.04 6.64
N SER A 279 -34.93 13.94 6.09
CA SER A 279 -36.15 13.61 5.36
C SER A 279 -35.92 13.53 3.83
N GLY A 280 -34.78 13.97 3.34
CA GLY A 280 -34.44 14.06 1.92
C GLY A 280 -33.38 13.05 1.46
N GLU A 281 -32.94 13.21 0.23
CA GLU A 281 -31.84 12.44 -0.35
C GLU A 281 -30.51 12.85 0.30
N TRP A 282 -29.64 11.87 0.54
CA TRP A 282 -28.28 12.14 0.99
C TRP A 282 -27.25 11.19 0.36
N TRP A 283 -25.99 11.59 0.43
CA TRP A 283 -24.86 10.87 -0.10
C TRP A 283 -23.95 10.39 1.05
N GLY A 284 -23.35 9.22 0.85
CA GLY A 284 -22.29 8.72 1.71
C GLY A 284 -21.00 8.56 0.93
N THR A 285 -19.87 8.99 1.50
CA THR A 285 -18.53 8.56 1.08
C THR A 285 -17.85 7.81 2.22
N THR A 286 -16.81 7.03 1.92
CA THR A 286 -16.11 6.26 2.96
C THR A 286 -14.64 6.06 2.66
N CYS A 287 -13.86 5.82 3.71
CA CYS A 287 -12.47 5.41 3.55
C CYS A 287 -12.34 3.96 3.02
N CYS A 288 -13.38 3.13 3.20
CA CYS A 288 -13.40 1.72 2.82
C CYS A 288 -14.83 1.17 2.76
N ASP A 289 -15.13 0.38 1.74
CA ASP A 289 -16.48 -0.11 1.43
C ASP A 289 -17.03 -1.13 2.41
N ASN A 290 -16.22 -1.69 3.29
CA ASN A 290 -16.64 -2.69 4.27
C ASN A 290 -17.74 -2.19 5.23
N PHE A 291 -17.96 -0.88 5.35
CA PHE A 291 -19.08 -0.31 6.08
C PHE A 291 -20.41 -0.47 5.35
N TYR A 292 -20.41 -0.44 4.02
CA TYR A 292 -21.62 -0.29 3.22
C TYR A 292 -22.58 -1.48 3.21
N PRO A 293 -22.15 -2.75 3.31
CA PRO A 293 -23.08 -3.86 3.54
C PRO A 293 -23.97 -3.66 4.77
N TYR A 294 -23.41 -3.10 5.85
CA TYR A 294 -24.14 -2.82 7.11
C TYR A 294 -25.04 -1.59 6.99
N VAL A 295 -24.56 -0.52 6.31
CA VAL A 295 -25.34 0.67 6.00
C VAL A 295 -26.54 0.29 5.13
N ALA A 296 -26.33 -0.44 4.03
CA ALA A 296 -27.38 -0.91 3.13
C ALA A 296 -28.40 -1.81 3.84
N SER A 297 -27.93 -2.69 4.73
CA SER A 297 -28.82 -3.54 5.54
C SER A 297 -29.72 -2.70 6.46
N ALA A 298 -29.17 -1.69 7.14
CA ALA A 298 -29.91 -0.80 8.01
C ALA A 298 -30.93 0.06 7.24
N LEU A 299 -30.55 0.57 6.06
CA LEU A 299 -31.44 1.32 5.18
C LEU A 299 -32.62 0.47 4.70
N ARG A 300 -32.37 -0.77 4.24
CA ARG A 300 -33.41 -1.73 3.83
C ARG A 300 -34.37 -2.02 5.00
N ALA A 301 -33.83 -2.29 6.19
CA ALA A 301 -34.63 -2.55 7.38
C ALA A 301 -35.51 -1.36 7.78
N SER A 302 -35.10 -0.14 7.44
CA SER A 302 -35.86 1.10 7.66
C SER A 302 -36.80 1.46 6.51
N GLY A 303 -36.93 0.62 5.46
CA GLY A 303 -37.79 0.86 4.31
C GLY A 303 -37.35 2.00 3.39
N VAL A 304 -36.09 2.41 3.45
CA VAL A 304 -35.54 3.47 2.58
C VAL A 304 -35.27 2.91 1.21
N ALA A 305 -35.76 3.57 0.15
CA ALA A 305 -35.52 3.16 -1.23
C ALA A 305 -34.09 3.52 -1.69
N PRO A 306 -33.44 2.70 -2.58
CA PRO A 306 -32.05 2.92 -3.01
C PRO A 306 -31.79 4.27 -3.69
N ASP A 307 -32.81 4.88 -4.31
CA ASP A 307 -32.71 6.21 -4.94
C ASP A 307 -32.62 7.36 -3.92
N LYS A 308 -32.93 7.13 -2.65
CA LYS A 308 -32.87 8.13 -1.57
C LYS A 308 -31.49 8.26 -0.93
N VAL A 309 -30.67 7.23 -1.03
CA VAL A 309 -29.33 7.22 -0.45
C VAL A 309 -28.34 6.67 -1.47
N ARG A 310 -27.33 7.45 -1.79
CA ARG A 310 -26.29 7.05 -2.75
C ARG A 310 -24.92 7.00 -2.05
N LEU A 311 -24.31 5.83 -2.06
CA LEU A 311 -23.04 5.56 -1.40
C LEU A 311 -21.93 5.45 -2.45
N VAL A 312 -20.80 6.11 -2.18
CA VAL A 312 -19.60 6.08 -3.03
C VAL A 312 -18.43 5.56 -2.20
N GLY A 313 -17.97 4.38 -2.54
CA GLY A 313 -16.98 3.65 -1.77
C GLY A 313 -15.53 3.85 -2.18
N SER A 314 -14.64 3.13 -1.49
CA SER A 314 -13.25 2.89 -1.90
C SER A 314 -12.80 1.50 -1.46
N ASP A 315 -11.71 0.99 -2.04
CA ASP A 315 -11.14 -0.34 -1.95
C ASP A 315 -11.76 -1.36 -2.92
N GLY A 316 -13.06 -1.31 -3.21
CA GLY A 316 -13.72 -2.15 -4.22
C GLY A 316 -13.79 -3.63 -3.89
N PRO A 317 -14.33 -4.05 -2.73
CA PRO A 317 -14.56 -5.46 -2.42
C PRO A 317 -15.68 -6.04 -3.30
N PRO A 318 -15.81 -7.36 -3.40
CA PRO A 318 -16.87 -8.02 -4.18
C PRO A 318 -18.29 -7.51 -3.89
N SER A 319 -18.58 -7.15 -2.64
CA SER A 319 -19.88 -6.59 -2.23
C SER A 319 -20.19 -5.23 -2.89
N ALA A 320 -19.19 -4.39 -3.12
CA ALA A 320 -19.33 -3.11 -3.81
C ALA A 320 -19.76 -3.34 -5.27
N TYR A 321 -19.02 -4.21 -5.99
CA TYR A 321 -19.36 -4.56 -7.38
C TYR A 321 -20.78 -5.13 -7.50
N ASP A 322 -21.17 -5.98 -6.54
CA ASP A 322 -22.52 -6.56 -6.52
C ASP A 322 -23.61 -5.51 -6.31
N MET A 323 -23.45 -4.60 -5.36
CA MET A 323 -24.42 -3.52 -5.11
C MET A 323 -24.51 -2.57 -6.29
N ILE A 324 -23.37 -2.18 -6.88
CA ILE A 324 -23.31 -1.28 -8.04
C ILE A 324 -24.03 -1.90 -9.24
N ARG A 325 -23.80 -3.18 -9.57
CA ARG A 325 -24.46 -3.87 -10.68
C ARG A 325 -25.96 -3.99 -10.49
N LYS A 326 -26.40 -4.23 -9.25
CA LYS A 326 -27.83 -4.37 -8.91
C LYS A 326 -28.56 -3.02 -8.82
N GLY A 327 -27.85 -1.89 -8.88
CA GLY A 327 -28.43 -0.56 -8.67
C GLY A 327 -28.94 -0.37 -7.25
N GLU A 328 -28.26 -0.95 -6.26
CA GLU A 328 -28.55 -0.77 -4.85
C GLU A 328 -27.96 0.55 -4.32
N TYR A 329 -27.84 0.73 -3.01
CA TYR A 329 -27.39 1.98 -2.39
C TYR A 329 -25.98 2.40 -2.78
N GLU A 330 -25.04 1.46 -2.95
CA GLU A 330 -23.72 1.76 -3.43
C GLU A 330 -23.74 1.91 -4.96
N VAL A 331 -23.51 3.14 -5.41
CA VAL A 331 -23.64 3.53 -6.83
C VAL A 331 -22.30 3.65 -7.55
N ALA A 332 -21.21 3.75 -6.80
CA ALA A 332 -19.85 3.79 -7.32
C ALA A 332 -18.82 3.42 -6.24
N THR A 333 -17.66 2.94 -6.67
CA THR A 333 -16.49 2.75 -5.79
C THR A 333 -15.21 3.18 -6.52
N VAL A 334 -14.19 3.58 -5.75
CA VAL A 334 -12.83 3.83 -6.22
C VAL A 334 -11.97 2.64 -5.77
N PRO A 335 -11.93 1.54 -6.54
CA PRO A 335 -11.28 0.30 -6.13
C PRO A 335 -9.76 0.43 -6.17
N GLU A 336 -9.09 -0.41 -5.39
CA GLU A 336 -7.64 -0.50 -5.36
C GLU A 336 -7.15 -1.78 -6.05
N PRO A 337 -6.04 -1.70 -6.84
CA PRO A 337 -5.57 -2.82 -7.65
C PRO A 337 -4.78 -3.83 -6.82
N SER A 338 -5.47 -4.66 -6.05
CA SER A 338 -4.88 -5.55 -5.05
C SER A 338 -3.76 -6.45 -5.60
N THR A 339 -3.97 -7.08 -6.75
CA THR A 339 -2.96 -7.94 -7.38
C THR A 339 -1.74 -7.12 -7.82
N LEU A 340 -1.93 -5.95 -8.43
CA LEU A 340 -0.83 -5.06 -8.82
C LEU A 340 -0.01 -4.61 -7.60
N PHE A 341 -0.63 -4.33 -6.46
CA PHE A 341 0.10 -3.99 -5.23
C PHE A 341 1.06 -5.10 -4.80
N GLY A 342 0.68 -6.36 -4.97
CA GLY A 342 1.58 -7.50 -4.73
C GLY A 342 2.81 -7.48 -5.65
N TYR A 343 2.61 -7.20 -6.95
CA TYR A 343 3.71 -7.05 -7.91
C TYR A 343 4.59 -5.85 -7.59
N GLN A 344 4.02 -4.70 -7.23
CA GLN A 344 4.78 -3.53 -6.79
C GLN A 344 5.60 -3.81 -5.52
N ALA A 345 5.03 -4.54 -4.57
CA ALA A 345 5.73 -4.90 -3.34
C ALA A 345 6.92 -5.83 -3.62
N VAL A 346 6.74 -6.82 -4.51
CA VAL A 346 7.84 -7.72 -4.92
C VAL A 346 8.88 -6.96 -5.75
N ASP A 347 8.50 -6.00 -6.61
CA ASP A 347 9.45 -5.12 -7.30
C ASP A 347 10.27 -4.29 -6.32
N ALA A 348 9.64 -3.76 -5.28
CA ALA A 348 10.35 -3.06 -4.22
C ALA A 348 11.33 -3.96 -3.47
N VAL A 349 10.99 -5.25 -3.25
CA VAL A 349 11.95 -6.24 -2.72
C VAL A 349 13.12 -6.43 -3.67
N VAL A 350 12.88 -6.65 -4.97
CA VAL A 350 13.94 -6.82 -5.98
C VAL A 350 14.88 -5.61 -5.98
N ARG A 351 14.35 -4.39 -5.94
CA ARG A 351 15.15 -3.15 -5.88
C ARG A 351 15.94 -3.03 -4.57
N ALA A 352 15.32 -3.32 -3.43
CA ALA A 352 16.00 -3.29 -2.14
C ALA A 352 17.21 -4.24 -2.10
N LEU A 353 17.04 -5.46 -2.60
CA LEU A 353 18.11 -6.46 -2.68
C LEU A 353 19.22 -6.06 -3.66
N ALA A 354 18.90 -5.25 -4.67
CA ALA A 354 19.88 -4.68 -5.62
C ALA A 354 20.49 -3.34 -5.14
N GLY A 355 20.07 -2.80 -3.98
CA GLY A 355 20.52 -1.50 -3.49
C GLY A 355 19.98 -0.30 -4.26
N GLU A 356 18.93 -0.48 -5.09
CA GLU A 356 18.31 0.56 -5.90
C GLU A 356 17.09 1.19 -5.19
N GLU A 357 16.70 2.40 -5.64
CA GLU A 357 15.49 3.08 -5.15
C GLU A 357 14.20 2.35 -5.55
N PRO A 358 13.13 2.42 -4.73
CA PRO A 358 11.83 1.93 -5.16
C PRO A 358 11.34 2.71 -6.40
N ALA A 359 10.65 2.01 -7.30
CA ALA A 359 10.10 2.63 -8.50
C ALA A 359 9.08 3.72 -8.12
N LYS A 360 9.26 4.94 -8.65
CA LYS A 360 8.35 6.06 -8.40
C LYS A 360 7.09 5.92 -9.25
N PHE A 361 6.23 5.00 -8.85
CA PHE A 361 4.99 4.69 -9.55
C PHE A 361 3.84 4.50 -8.56
N VAL A 362 2.75 5.19 -8.82
CA VAL A 362 1.46 5.04 -8.13
C VAL A 362 0.40 4.83 -9.20
N GLN A 363 -0.35 3.74 -9.10
CA GLN A 363 -1.45 3.48 -10.04
C GLN A 363 -2.52 4.57 -9.88
N PRO A 364 -2.94 5.25 -10.96
CA PRO A 364 -3.99 6.24 -10.90
C PRO A 364 -5.30 5.66 -10.40
N ALA A 365 -6.09 6.47 -9.69
CA ALA A 365 -7.41 6.08 -9.24
C ALA A 365 -8.30 5.71 -10.43
N TYR A 366 -9.12 4.66 -10.26
CA TYR A 366 -10.14 4.23 -11.20
C TYR A 366 -11.51 4.35 -10.53
N LEU A 367 -12.53 4.72 -11.28
CA LEU A 367 -13.90 4.84 -10.77
C LEU A 367 -14.78 3.78 -11.42
N VAL A 368 -15.29 2.88 -10.61
CA VAL A 368 -16.31 1.90 -11.00
C VAL A 368 -17.68 2.47 -10.75
N THR A 369 -18.51 2.39 -11.76
CA THR A 369 -19.94 2.74 -11.78
C THR A 369 -20.71 1.60 -12.44
N GLN A 370 -22.03 1.67 -12.47
CA GLN A 370 -22.83 0.63 -13.12
C GLN A 370 -22.48 0.44 -14.62
N GLN A 371 -22.04 1.52 -15.31
CA GLN A 371 -21.72 1.48 -16.74
C GLN A 371 -20.45 0.67 -17.05
N ASN A 372 -19.48 0.64 -16.13
CA ASN A 372 -18.20 -0.04 -16.33
C ASN A 372 -17.90 -1.13 -15.29
N ALA A 373 -18.89 -1.56 -14.52
CA ALA A 373 -18.72 -2.51 -13.41
C ALA A 373 -18.21 -3.91 -13.82
N ASN A 374 -18.13 -4.22 -15.11
CA ASN A 374 -17.57 -5.47 -15.62
C ASN A 374 -16.21 -5.26 -16.34
N ALA A 375 -15.74 -4.03 -16.46
CA ALA A 375 -14.44 -3.70 -17.06
C ALA A 375 -13.32 -3.78 -16.03
N GLU A 376 -12.07 -3.78 -16.49
CA GLU A 376 -10.87 -3.72 -15.67
C GLU A 376 -10.86 -4.78 -14.54
N GLY A 377 -11.22 -6.03 -14.84
CA GLY A 377 -11.33 -7.12 -13.87
C GLY A 377 -12.61 -7.13 -13.05
N GLY A 378 -13.53 -6.19 -13.28
CA GLY A 378 -14.80 -6.11 -12.56
C GLY A 378 -15.71 -7.34 -12.71
N ASP A 379 -15.59 -8.09 -13.81
CA ASP A 379 -16.22 -9.40 -14.00
C ASP A 379 -15.80 -10.43 -12.92
N LYS A 380 -14.61 -10.24 -12.32
CA LYS A 380 -14.06 -11.02 -11.21
C LYS A 380 -14.28 -10.37 -9.85
N ASN A 381 -15.02 -9.24 -9.80
CA ASN A 381 -15.20 -8.43 -8.59
C ASN A 381 -13.88 -7.90 -8.00
N GLU A 382 -12.94 -7.53 -8.86
CA GLU A 382 -11.64 -6.98 -8.49
C GLU A 382 -11.22 -5.93 -9.53
N PHE A 383 -10.48 -4.90 -9.11
CA PHE A 383 -9.85 -3.98 -10.04
C PHE A 383 -8.51 -4.56 -10.50
N ILE A 384 -8.47 -4.94 -11.76
CA ILE A 384 -7.27 -5.43 -12.44
C ILE A 384 -7.05 -4.54 -13.67
N PRO A 385 -6.13 -3.56 -13.60
CA PRO A 385 -5.82 -2.71 -14.76
C PRO A 385 -5.46 -3.54 -15.99
N SER A 386 -6.08 -3.23 -17.14
CA SER A 386 -5.90 -4.00 -18.38
C SER A 386 -4.54 -3.78 -19.08
N ASN A 387 -3.62 -3.07 -18.43
CA ASN A 387 -2.27 -2.72 -18.92
C ASN A 387 -1.25 -3.87 -18.87
N ASN A 388 -1.66 -5.09 -18.53
CA ASN A 388 -0.79 -6.27 -18.43
C ASN A 388 0.47 -6.06 -17.55
N PHE A 389 0.30 -5.41 -16.40
CA PHE A 389 1.39 -5.10 -15.46
C PHE A 389 2.28 -6.30 -15.13
N ALA A 390 1.71 -7.50 -15.01
CA ALA A 390 2.46 -8.71 -14.69
C ALA A 390 3.55 -9.02 -15.73
N CYS A 391 3.24 -8.86 -17.03
CA CYS A 391 4.21 -9.01 -18.12
C CYS A 391 5.32 -7.95 -18.02
N HIS A 392 4.98 -6.70 -17.76
CA HIS A 392 5.95 -5.61 -17.64
C HIS A 392 6.93 -5.83 -16.48
N TYR A 393 6.44 -6.19 -15.28
CA TYR A 393 7.30 -6.52 -14.16
C TYR A 393 8.18 -7.74 -14.43
N GLN A 394 7.62 -8.82 -15.01
CA GLN A 394 8.41 -10.01 -15.36
C GLN A 394 9.50 -9.70 -16.38
N ASN A 395 9.25 -8.82 -17.34
CA ASN A 395 10.28 -8.38 -18.29
C ASN A 395 11.44 -7.69 -17.58
N ILE A 396 11.14 -6.76 -16.65
CA ILE A 396 12.17 -6.08 -15.86
C ILE A 396 12.96 -7.10 -15.05
N TRP A 397 12.31 -7.94 -14.27
CA TRP A 397 12.94 -8.89 -13.35
C TRP A 397 13.77 -9.96 -14.05
N LYS A 398 13.38 -10.39 -15.27
CA LYS A 398 14.10 -11.37 -16.08
C LYS A 398 15.07 -10.73 -17.06
N GLY A 399 15.01 -9.42 -17.26
CA GLY A 399 15.79 -8.70 -18.27
C GLY A 399 15.40 -9.12 -19.70
N THR A 400 14.11 -9.31 -19.95
CA THR A 400 13.53 -9.68 -21.26
C THR A 400 12.70 -8.51 -21.80
N ASN A 401 12.37 -8.56 -23.09
CA ASN A 401 11.57 -7.55 -23.80
C ASN A 401 10.41 -8.22 -24.56
N ASN A 402 9.65 -9.07 -23.86
CA ASN A 402 8.46 -9.67 -24.46
C ASN A 402 7.38 -8.60 -24.70
N ALA A 403 6.63 -8.71 -25.80
CA ALA A 403 5.49 -7.82 -26.04
C ALA A 403 4.43 -8.03 -24.96
N CYS A 404 4.07 -6.95 -24.27
CA CYS A 404 3.02 -6.95 -23.23
C CYS A 404 1.79 -6.25 -23.80
N SER A 405 0.97 -6.99 -24.56
CA SER A 405 -0.31 -6.49 -25.03
C SER A 405 -1.27 -6.30 -23.84
N ALA A 406 -2.15 -5.28 -23.93
CA ALA A 406 -3.23 -5.12 -22.96
C ALA A 406 -4.02 -6.43 -22.83
N SER A 407 -4.37 -6.80 -21.60
CA SER A 407 -5.25 -7.96 -21.36
C SER A 407 -6.69 -7.55 -21.66
N ASN A 408 -7.38 -8.37 -22.46
CA ASN A 408 -8.82 -8.19 -22.73
C ASN A 408 -9.65 -8.44 -21.47
#